data_d1db46925c92d3c32b9f6780c348737a
#
_entry.id   d1db46925c92d3c32b9f6780c348737a
#
_cell.length_a   1.000
_cell.length_b   1.000
_cell.length_c   1.000
_cell.angle_alpha   90.00
_cell.angle_beta   90.00
_cell.angle_gamma   90.00
#
_symmetry.space_group_name_H-M   'P 1'
#
loop_
_entity.id
_entity.type
_entity.pdbx_description
1 polymer ?
#
loop_
_entity_poly.entity_id
_entity_poly.type
_entity_poly.pdbx_seq_one_letter_code
_entity_poly.pdbx_strand_id
1 'polypeptide(L)'
;MCQLDTSADIRPVTDKHGCGLNEMDLVTGGTGIVGAHVLDRLIDQGRTVRALHRPGSDRDFVRRVLRHYHADGDARFARIHWAEGDLLDTESLSAAMQGTGQVFHCAALVSFDPRDRPALFANNITGTANVVNAMLAAGVMRLAHVSSTATIGSVNSPLGDNENDPFNEEGPASDYALSKHGAEMEVQRGIAEGLHAVMVNPCVIIGPGPRHGRSSLTMVERMRKGSHFHPKGSNAVVDARDVAIALVRLMDTGVPGERHLLVGENITYKDLFRTIARTAGQREPTIPIAPWVLDCAWRLERLRTLFGGRSLVTKASARTASHPRLYDGSKARTLLDMDFRKAVEAVVNTERFLRGQ
;
A
#
# COMPACT_ATOMS: atom_id res chain seq x y z
N MET A 1 -16.60 48.45 -15.29
CA MET A 1 -15.57 48.26 -14.25
C MET A 1 -16.26 47.50 -13.13
N CYS A 2 -16.24 46.20 -13.19
CA CYS A 2 -16.84 45.33 -12.20
C CYS A 2 -15.70 44.51 -11.56
N GLN A 3 -15.37 44.85 -10.32
CA GLN A 3 -14.36 44.13 -9.54
C GLN A 3 -14.94 42.79 -9.12
N LEU A 4 -14.30 41.69 -9.52
CA LEU A 4 -14.55 40.38 -9.00
C LEU A 4 -13.85 40.23 -7.65
N ASP A 5 -14.65 40.11 -6.61
CA ASP A 5 -14.23 39.86 -5.24
C ASP A 5 -13.82 38.35 -5.12
N THR A 6 -12.53 38.10 -4.94
CA THR A 6 -11.94 36.76 -4.81
C THR A 6 -11.53 36.48 -3.35
N SER A 7 -12.47 36.55 -2.42
CA SER A 7 -12.28 36.04 -1.06
C SER A 7 -13.20 34.86 -0.83
N ALA A 8 -12.83 33.68 -1.33
CA ALA A 8 -13.43 32.43 -0.88
C ALA A 8 -12.89 32.13 0.53
N ASP A 9 -13.68 32.50 1.52
CA ASP A 9 -13.48 32.21 2.94
C ASP A 9 -13.50 30.67 3.13
N ILE A 10 -12.34 30.06 3.23
CA ILE A 10 -12.19 28.64 3.60
C ILE A 10 -12.51 28.55 5.09
N ARG A 11 -13.78 28.44 5.43
CA ARG A 11 -14.20 28.11 6.79
C ARG A 11 -13.80 26.65 7.07
N PRO A 12 -13.16 26.37 8.22
CA PRO A 12 -12.94 24.98 8.62
C PRO A 12 -14.31 24.32 8.75
N VAL A 13 -14.46 23.16 8.15
CA VAL A 13 -15.65 22.31 8.27
C VAL A 13 -15.79 21.94 9.75
N THR A 14 -16.59 22.70 10.46
CA THR A 14 -16.98 22.35 11.83
C THR A 14 -17.81 21.08 11.75
N ASP A 15 -17.32 20.08 12.45
CA ASP A 15 -17.89 18.76 12.70
C ASP A 15 -19.41 18.85 13.03
N LYS A 16 -20.28 18.75 12.01
CA LYS A 16 -21.74 18.70 12.16
C LYS A 16 -22.28 17.27 12.16
N HIS A 17 -21.42 16.28 12.09
CA HIS A 17 -21.81 14.90 12.30
C HIS A 17 -21.13 14.45 13.60
N GLY A 18 -21.86 14.59 14.70
CA GLY A 18 -21.47 14.08 16.00
C GLY A 18 -21.03 12.63 15.86
N CYS A 19 -19.70 12.42 15.81
CA CYS A 19 -19.11 11.09 15.93
C CYS A 19 -19.51 10.58 17.30
N GLY A 20 -20.50 9.71 17.34
CA GLY A 20 -20.94 9.06 18.56
C GLY A 20 -19.74 8.33 19.15
N LEU A 21 -19.50 8.50 20.44
CA LEU A 21 -18.36 7.99 21.21
C LEU A 21 -18.17 6.45 21.18
N ASN A 22 -18.79 5.72 20.24
CA ASN A 22 -18.77 4.26 20.13
C ASN A 22 -18.61 3.72 18.70
N GLU A 23 -18.26 4.52 17.71
CA GLU A 23 -18.06 4.01 16.35
C GLU A 23 -16.67 3.38 16.19
N MET A 24 -16.61 2.17 15.59
CA MET A 24 -15.36 1.47 15.34
C MET A 24 -14.77 1.82 13.98
N ASP A 25 -13.45 1.84 13.88
CA ASP A 25 -12.72 1.88 12.62
C ASP A 25 -12.54 0.47 12.07
N LEU A 26 -13.09 0.20 10.90
CA LEU A 26 -12.87 -1.07 10.24
C LEU A 26 -11.61 -1.02 9.38
N VAL A 27 -10.67 -1.92 9.63
CA VAL A 27 -9.46 -2.09 8.81
C VAL A 27 -9.55 -3.42 8.07
N THR A 28 -9.70 -3.38 6.75
CA THR A 28 -9.54 -4.58 5.91
C THR A 28 -8.07 -4.81 5.61
N GLY A 29 -7.66 -6.07 5.48
CA GLY A 29 -6.24 -6.39 5.28
C GLY A 29 -5.37 -6.09 6.51
N GLY A 30 -5.94 -6.09 7.71
CA GLY A 30 -5.25 -5.82 8.98
C GLY A 30 -4.01 -6.67 9.23
N THR A 31 -3.96 -7.89 8.66
CA THR A 31 -2.81 -8.79 8.74
C THR A 31 -1.76 -8.57 7.63
N GLY A 32 -1.91 -7.52 6.80
CA GLY A 32 -0.93 -7.09 5.82
C GLY A 32 0.02 -6.02 6.35
N ILE A 33 1.06 -5.69 5.57
CA ILE A 33 2.06 -4.68 5.98
C ILE A 33 1.42 -3.32 6.30
N VAL A 34 0.56 -2.80 5.44
CA VAL A 34 -0.08 -1.49 5.67
C VAL A 34 -1.12 -1.58 6.78
N GLY A 35 -2.01 -2.59 6.73
CA GLY A 35 -3.08 -2.73 7.71
C GLY A 35 -2.58 -2.88 9.15
N ALA A 36 -1.48 -3.61 9.38
CA ALA A 36 -0.88 -3.74 10.71
C ALA A 36 -0.38 -2.39 11.26
N HIS A 37 0.22 -1.55 10.41
CA HIS A 37 0.69 -0.21 10.81
C HIS A 37 -0.47 0.79 10.96
N VAL A 38 -1.55 0.63 10.18
CA VAL A 38 -2.79 1.41 10.37
C VAL A 38 -3.46 1.06 11.70
N LEU A 39 -3.57 -0.23 12.03
CA LEU A 39 -4.06 -0.66 13.35
C LEU A 39 -3.23 -0.08 14.49
N ASP A 40 -1.90 -0.14 14.38
CA ASP A 40 -0.99 0.47 15.37
C ASP A 40 -1.27 1.96 15.54
N ARG A 41 -1.35 2.71 14.43
CA ARG A 41 -1.60 4.15 14.44
C ARG A 41 -2.95 4.53 15.04
N LEU A 42 -4.02 3.80 14.71
CA LEU A 42 -5.36 4.04 15.25
C LEU A 42 -5.43 3.75 16.75
N ILE A 43 -4.81 2.65 17.19
CA ILE A 43 -4.72 2.29 18.62
C ILE A 43 -3.93 3.35 19.40
N ASP A 44 -2.85 3.88 18.82
CA ASP A 44 -2.04 4.95 19.40
C ASP A 44 -2.84 6.24 19.63
N GLN A 45 -3.80 6.51 18.75
CA GLN A 45 -4.77 7.62 18.89
C GLN A 45 -5.93 7.31 19.86
N GLY A 46 -5.93 6.16 20.52
CA GLY A 46 -6.99 5.77 21.44
C GLY A 46 -8.28 5.28 20.79
N ARG A 47 -8.27 5.04 19.47
CA ARG A 47 -9.46 4.66 18.69
C ARG A 47 -9.83 3.19 18.91
N THR A 48 -11.11 2.88 18.77
CA THR A 48 -11.61 1.50 18.77
C THR A 48 -11.52 0.94 17.36
N VAL A 49 -10.86 -0.21 17.21
CA VAL A 49 -10.54 -0.79 15.89
C VAL A 49 -11.12 -2.19 15.73
N ARG A 50 -11.67 -2.45 14.55
CA ARG A 50 -12.05 -3.78 14.08
C ARG A 50 -11.14 -4.15 12.90
N ALA A 51 -10.56 -5.35 12.93
CA ALA A 51 -9.73 -5.86 11.84
C ALA A 51 -10.41 -7.05 11.16
N LEU A 52 -10.74 -6.90 9.87
CA LEU A 52 -11.23 -8.00 9.06
C LEU A 52 -10.07 -8.93 8.70
N HIS A 53 -10.24 -10.24 8.94
CA HIS A 53 -9.24 -11.25 8.59
C HIS A 53 -9.90 -12.51 8.04
N ARG A 54 -9.23 -13.19 7.11
CA ARG A 54 -9.67 -14.49 6.62
C ARG A 54 -9.30 -15.61 7.61
N PRO A 55 -10.00 -16.74 7.58
CA PRO A 55 -9.55 -17.95 8.29
C PRO A 55 -8.09 -18.25 7.96
N GLY A 56 -7.28 -18.58 8.98
CA GLY A 56 -5.86 -18.89 8.81
C GLY A 56 -4.93 -17.70 8.58
N SER A 57 -5.42 -16.45 8.61
CA SER A 57 -4.55 -15.26 8.56
C SER A 57 -3.60 -15.20 9.77
N ASP A 58 -2.33 -14.80 9.55
CA ASP A 58 -1.32 -14.65 10.60
C ASP A 58 -1.58 -13.38 11.44
N ARG A 59 -2.49 -13.50 12.43
CA ARG A 59 -2.73 -12.42 13.41
C ARG A 59 -1.53 -12.19 14.33
N ASP A 60 -0.73 -13.22 14.58
CA ASP A 60 0.48 -13.07 15.40
C ASP A 60 1.52 -12.17 14.74
N PHE A 61 1.51 -12.04 13.42
CA PHE A 61 2.31 -11.03 12.73
C PHE A 61 1.98 -9.63 13.25
N VAL A 62 0.70 -9.28 13.40
CA VAL A 62 0.28 -7.97 13.93
C VAL A 62 0.78 -7.80 15.37
N ARG A 63 0.67 -8.83 16.21
CA ARG A 63 1.20 -8.83 17.58
C ARG A 63 2.71 -8.55 17.57
N ARG A 64 3.48 -9.20 16.67
CA ARG A 64 4.93 -8.97 16.53
C ARG A 64 5.24 -7.52 16.11
N VAL A 65 4.45 -6.92 15.21
CA VAL A 65 4.59 -5.52 14.80
C VAL A 65 4.36 -4.59 16.00
N LEU A 66 3.30 -4.80 16.76
CA LEU A 66 3.00 -3.99 17.96
C LEU A 66 4.08 -4.12 19.04
N ARG A 67 4.58 -5.33 19.29
CA ARG A 67 5.71 -5.56 20.21
C ARG A 67 7.02 -4.94 19.73
N HIS A 68 7.21 -4.82 18.41
CA HIS A 68 8.38 -4.19 17.84
C HIS A 68 8.43 -2.69 18.12
N TYR A 69 7.27 -2.03 18.13
CA TYR A 69 7.17 -0.59 18.33
C TYR A 69 6.89 -0.20 19.77
N HIS A 70 6.24 -1.06 20.56
CA HIS A 70 5.73 -0.70 21.89
C HIS A 70 6.03 -1.78 22.93
N ALA A 71 6.45 -1.35 24.12
CA ALA A 71 6.65 -2.25 25.26
C ALA A 71 5.34 -2.92 25.71
N ASP A 72 4.20 -2.24 25.52
CA ASP A 72 2.84 -2.70 25.81
C ASP A 72 2.15 -3.37 24.60
N GLY A 73 2.93 -3.86 23.64
CA GLY A 73 2.42 -4.39 22.36
C GLY A 73 1.34 -5.47 22.50
N ASP A 74 1.41 -6.32 23.55
CA ASP A 74 0.37 -7.32 23.81
C ASP A 74 -0.94 -6.68 24.29
N ALA A 75 -0.88 -5.69 25.14
CA ALA A 75 -2.06 -4.95 25.60
C ALA A 75 -2.72 -4.22 24.42
N ARG A 76 -1.91 -3.64 23.51
CA ARG A 76 -2.41 -3.04 22.26
C ARG A 76 -3.05 -4.07 21.36
N PHE A 77 -2.45 -5.25 21.19
CA PHE A 77 -3.02 -6.32 20.38
C PHE A 77 -4.39 -6.79 20.92
N ALA A 78 -4.52 -6.87 22.25
CA ALA A 78 -5.78 -7.25 22.90
C ALA A 78 -6.93 -6.25 22.69
N ARG A 79 -6.63 -5.01 22.28
CA ARG A 79 -7.64 -3.99 21.97
C ARG A 79 -8.23 -4.14 20.55
N ILE A 80 -7.68 -5.02 19.70
CA ILE A 80 -8.17 -5.23 18.34
C ILE A 80 -9.38 -6.16 18.37
N HIS A 81 -10.52 -5.70 17.89
CA HIS A 81 -11.70 -6.52 17.66
C HIS A 81 -11.53 -7.27 16.34
N TRP A 82 -11.21 -8.55 16.40
CA TRP A 82 -11.04 -9.38 15.22
C TRP A 82 -12.38 -9.84 14.67
N ALA A 83 -12.65 -9.56 13.39
CA ALA A 83 -13.82 -10.06 12.66
C ALA A 83 -13.33 -11.01 11.56
N GLU A 84 -13.83 -12.25 11.59
CA GLU A 84 -13.56 -13.21 10.53
C GLU A 84 -14.45 -12.92 9.32
N GLY A 85 -13.86 -12.87 8.11
CA GLY A 85 -14.59 -12.63 6.88
C GLY A 85 -13.66 -12.52 5.67
N ASP A 86 -14.25 -12.49 4.49
CA ASP A 86 -13.57 -12.36 3.21
C ASP A 86 -14.20 -11.23 2.38
N LEU A 87 -13.39 -10.49 1.61
CA LEU A 87 -13.90 -9.44 0.70
C LEU A 87 -14.86 -9.99 -0.36
N LEU A 88 -14.79 -11.28 -0.67
CA LEU A 88 -15.67 -11.94 -1.63
C LEU A 88 -16.93 -12.54 -0.98
N ASP A 89 -17.02 -12.49 0.34
CA ASP A 89 -18.21 -12.88 1.11
C ASP A 89 -18.95 -11.64 1.62
N THR A 90 -20.06 -11.31 0.95
CA THR A 90 -20.85 -10.13 1.24
C THR A 90 -21.56 -10.19 2.59
N GLU A 91 -21.87 -11.38 3.11
CA GLU A 91 -22.51 -11.55 4.43
C GLU A 91 -21.52 -11.19 5.54
N SER A 92 -20.30 -11.71 5.45
CA SER A 92 -19.24 -11.39 6.41
C SER A 92 -18.85 -9.90 6.38
N LEU A 93 -18.84 -9.28 5.19
CA LEU A 93 -18.62 -7.84 5.07
C LEU A 93 -19.76 -7.04 5.72
N SER A 94 -21.01 -7.41 5.46
CA SER A 94 -22.18 -6.77 6.07
C SER A 94 -22.12 -6.85 7.61
N ALA A 95 -21.77 -8.02 8.15
CA ALA A 95 -21.58 -8.18 9.59
C ALA A 95 -20.43 -7.31 10.12
N ALA A 96 -19.32 -7.21 9.38
CA ALA A 96 -18.18 -6.37 9.77
C ALA A 96 -18.48 -4.87 9.74
N MET A 97 -19.44 -4.42 8.93
CA MET A 97 -19.87 -3.00 8.86
C MET A 97 -20.74 -2.57 10.04
N GLN A 98 -21.31 -3.50 10.82
CA GLN A 98 -22.19 -3.13 11.95
C GLN A 98 -21.43 -2.33 13.01
N GLY A 99 -21.90 -1.12 13.34
CA GLY A 99 -21.26 -0.22 14.30
C GLY A 99 -19.93 0.37 13.83
N THR A 100 -19.66 0.31 12.53
CA THR A 100 -18.48 0.92 11.89
C THR A 100 -18.80 2.35 11.49
N GLY A 101 -17.92 3.32 11.84
CA GLY A 101 -18.04 4.72 11.44
C GLY A 101 -17.25 5.04 10.17
N GLN A 102 -16.14 4.35 9.93
CA GLN A 102 -15.30 4.54 8.75
C GLN A 102 -14.45 3.31 8.43
N VAL A 103 -13.99 3.22 7.18
CA VAL A 103 -13.25 2.06 6.66
C VAL A 103 -11.89 2.47 6.16
N PHE A 104 -10.86 1.75 6.62
CA PHE A 104 -9.50 1.76 6.06
C PHE A 104 -9.31 0.51 5.22
N HIS A 105 -9.44 0.65 3.90
CA HIS A 105 -9.36 -0.47 2.97
C HIS A 105 -7.92 -0.70 2.53
N CYS A 106 -7.20 -1.55 3.29
CA CYS A 106 -5.80 -1.91 3.05
C CYS A 106 -5.64 -3.29 2.38
N ALA A 107 -6.73 -4.04 2.25
CA ALA A 107 -6.69 -5.37 1.66
C ALA A 107 -6.44 -5.30 0.16
N ALA A 108 -5.43 -6.02 -0.31
CA ALA A 108 -5.17 -6.26 -1.72
C ALA A 108 -4.31 -7.51 -1.89
N LEU A 109 -4.50 -8.20 -3.00
CA LEU A 109 -3.57 -9.22 -3.45
C LEU A 109 -2.48 -8.55 -4.30
N VAL A 110 -1.21 -8.86 -3.99
CA VAL A 110 -0.06 -8.43 -4.78
C VAL A 110 0.53 -9.65 -5.47
N SER A 111 0.53 -9.68 -6.79
CA SER A 111 1.19 -10.73 -7.57
C SER A 111 1.58 -10.22 -8.94
N PHE A 112 2.72 -10.72 -9.44
CA PHE A 112 3.17 -10.51 -10.81
C PHE A 112 3.19 -11.83 -11.60
N ASP A 113 2.72 -12.94 -11.01
CA ASP A 113 2.57 -14.23 -11.70
C ASP A 113 1.27 -14.19 -12.54
N PRO A 114 1.33 -14.39 -13.86
CA PRO A 114 0.13 -14.37 -14.70
C PRO A 114 -0.96 -15.38 -14.30
N ARG A 115 -0.60 -16.46 -13.63
CA ARG A 115 -1.55 -17.47 -13.13
C ARG A 115 -2.46 -16.94 -12.04
N ASP A 116 -2.03 -15.89 -11.35
CA ASP A 116 -2.82 -15.27 -10.30
C ASP A 116 -3.78 -14.18 -10.82
N ARG A 117 -3.82 -13.93 -12.14
CA ARG A 117 -4.71 -12.92 -12.74
C ARG A 117 -6.16 -13.05 -12.27
N PRO A 118 -6.82 -14.22 -12.31
CA PRO A 118 -8.20 -14.34 -11.82
C PRO A 118 -8.34 -13.94 -10.34
N ALA A 119 -7.41 -14.39 -9.50
CA ALA A 119 -7.42 -14.06 -8.09
C ALA A 119 -7.12 -12.57 -7.83
N LEU A 120 -6.23 -11.92 -8.61
CA LEU A 120 -5.97 -10.48 -8.54
C LEU A 120 -7.24 -9.68 -8.82
N PHE A 121 -7.94 -10.00 -9.92
CA PHE A 121 -9.15 -9.28 -10.33
C PHE A 121 -10.29 -9.52 -9.32
N ALA A 122 -10.50 -10.75 -8.89
CA ALA A 122 -11.51 -11.06 -7.87
C ALA A 122 -11.23 -10.31 -6.55
N ASN A 123 -10.01 -10.44 -5.98
CA ASN A 123 -9.72 -9.81 -4.69
C ASN A 123 -9.64 -8.28 -4.77
N ASN A 124 -9.00 -7.72 -5.81
CA ASN A 124 -8.74 -6.29 -5.84
C ASN A 124 -9.91 -5.50 -6.42
N ILE A 125 -10.57 -5.98 -7.49
CA ILE A 125 -11.70 -5.27 -8.11
C ILE A 125 -13.01 -5.67 -7.43
N THR A 126 -13.42 -6.96 -7.53
CA THR A 126 -14.68 -7.40 -6.96
C THR A 126 -14.71 -7.23 -5.43
N GLY A 127 -13.59 -7.53 -4.75
CA GLY A 127 -13.48 -7.31 -3.31
C GLY A 127 -13.63 -5.85 -2.92
N THR A 128 -13.07 -4.88 -3.68
CA THR A 128 -13.27 -3.45 -3.43
C THR A 128 -14.70 -3.03 -3.73
N ALA A 129 -15.30 -3.53 -4.83
CA ALA A 129 -16.71 -3.30 -5.13
C ALA A 129 -17.62 -3.77 -3.99
N ASN A 130 -17.37 -4.94 -3.43
CA ASN A 130 -18.14 -5.47 -2.30
C ASN A 130 -17.98 -4.61 -1.04
N VAL A 131 -16.76 -4.11 -0.75
CA VAL A 131 -16.55 -3.17 0.36
C VAL A 131 -17.34 -1.89 0.15
N VAL A 132 -17.29 -1.28 -1.04
CA VAL A 132 -18.05 -0.07 -1.39
C VAL A 132 -19.56 -0.33 -1.23
N ASN A 133 -20.06 -1.44 -1.76
CA ASN A 133 -21.49 -1.79 -1.66
C ASN A 133 -21.91 -2.02 -0.19
N ALA A 134 -21.11 -2.72 0.61
CA ALA A 134 -21.40 -2.96 2.01
C ALA A 134 -21.40 -1.65 2.83
N MET A 135 -20.49 -0.72 2.52
CA MET A 135 -20.45 0.61 3.13
C MET A 135 -21.72 1.41 2.82
N LEU A 136 -22.10 1.50 1.54
CA LEU A 136 -23.31 2.22 1.10
C LEU A 136 -24.57 1.63 1.75
N ALA A 137 -24.69 0.31 1.76
CA ALA A 137 -25.82 -0.38 2.38
C ALA A 137 -25.90 -0.16 3.91
N ALA A 138 -24.76 -0.02 4.59
CA ALA A 138 -24.68 0.21 6.03
C ALA A 138 -24.71 1.71 6.41
N GLY A 139 -24.70 2.64 5.44
CA GLY A 139 -24.61 4.07 5.69
C GLY A 139 -23.23 4.53 6.20
N VAL A 140 -22.19 3.72 6.00
CA VAL A 140 -20.81 4.06 6.38
C VAL A 140 -20.19 4.86 5.24
N MET A 141 -20.01 6.16 5.43
CA MET A 141 -19.72 7.07 4.32
C MET A 141 -18.23 7.40 4.14
N ARG A 142 -17.34 7.08 5.09
CA ARG A 142 -15.94 7.50 5.06
C ARG A 142 -15.02 6.34 4.73
N LEU A 143 -14.24 6.48 3.64
CA LEU A 143 -13.31 5.45 3.13
C LEU A 143 -11.91 6.03 2.91
N ALA A 144 -10.89 5.36 3.44
CA ALA A 144 -9.51 5.56 3.02
C ALA A 144 -9.01 4.29 2.30
N HIS A 145 -8.68 4.42 1.02
CA HIS A 145 -8.27 3.30 0.17
C HIS A 145 -6.77 3.31 -0.11
N VAL A 146 -6.12 2.16 0.06
CA VAL A 146 -4.72 1.98 -0.31
C VAL A 146 -4.63 1.44 -1.73
N SER A 147 -4.25 2.31 -2.66
CA SER A 147 -3.93 1.95 -4.05
C SER A 147 -2.43 1.67 -4.22
N SER A 148 -1.83 2.11 -5.32
CA SER A 148 -0.40 1.89 -5.63
C SER A 148 0.07 2.88 -6.69
N THR A 149 1.38 3.22 -6.72
CA THR A 149 2.00 3.88 -7.87
C THR A 149 1.88 3.10 -9.18
N ALA A 150 1.50 1.84 -9.12
CA ALA A 150 1.25 1.04 -10.32
C ALA A 150 0.07 1.57 -11.18
N THR A 151 -0.82 2.39 -10.60
CA THR A 151 -1.95 3.04 -11.28
C THR A 151 -1.61 4.44 -11.82
N ILE A 152 -0.39 4.91 -11.57
CA ILE A 152 0.08 6.20 -12.08
C ILE A 152 0.70 5.98 -13.46
N GLY A 153 0.27 6.78 -14.44
CA GLY A 153 0.86 6.81 -15.77
C GLY A 153 2.34 7.21 -15.74
N SER A 154 2.96 7.17 -16.89
CA SER A 154 4.33 7.68 -17.03
C SER A 154 4.36 8.60 -18.23
N VAL A 155 4.60 9.87 -17.97
CA VAL A 155 4.73 10.93 -18.98
C VAL A 155 6.16 11.37 -19.18
N ASN A 156 7.12 10.69 -18.50
CA ASN A 156 8.56 11.00 -18.53
C ASN A 156 8.84 12.48 -18.14
N SER A 157 8.11 12.99 -17.15
CA SER A 157 8.34 14.31 -16.62
C SER A 157 9.71 14.42 -15.95
N PRO A 158 10.48 15.49 -16.15
CA PRO A 158 11.73 15.73 -15.41
C PRO A 158 11.54 15.82 -13.89
N LEU A 159 10.35 16.19 -13.43
CA LEU A 159 9.97 16.29 -12.02
C LEU A 159 9.53 14.95 -11.45
N GLY A 160 9.26 13.98 -12.30
CA GLY A 160 8.71 12.66 -11.96
C GLY A 160 7.23 12.52 -12.30
N ASP A 161 6.77 11.29 -12.33
CA ASP A 161 5.34 10.95 -12.50
C ASP A 161 4.56 11.32 -11.23
N ASN A 162 3.32 11.82 -11.36
CA ASN A 162 2.49 12.28 -10.25
C ASN A 162 1.01 11.83 -10.39
N GLU A 163 0.18 12.24 -9.44
CA GLU A 163 -1.24 11.82 -9.36
C GLU A 163 -2.09 12.26 -10.55
N ASN A 164 -1.66 13.27 -11.31
CA ASN A 164 -2.39 13.79 -12.46
C ASN A 164 -2.10 12.99 -13.73
N ASP A 165 -1.06 12.15 -13.71
CA ASP A 165 -0.70 11.36 -14.88
C ASP A 165 -1.71 10.21 -15.07
N PRO A 166 -2.46 10.20 -16.20
CA PRO A 166 -3.51 9.21 -16.41
C PRO A 166 -2.92 7.82 -16.58
N PHE A 167 -3.62 6.83 -16.03
CA PHE A 167 -3.28 5.43 -16.26
C PHE A 167 -3.45 5.08 -17.74
N ASN A 168 -2.46 4.43 -18.34
CA ASN A 168 -2.53 3.98 -19.71
C ASN A 168 -2.96 2.51 -19.76
N GLU A 169 -4.25 2.27 -19.99
CA GLU A 169 -4.82 0.92 -20.10
C GLU A 169 -4.36 0.17 -21.35
N GLU A 170 -4.08 0.87 -22.44
CA GLU A 170 -3.60 0.28 -23.70
C GLU A 170 -2.10 0.00 -23.66
N GLY A 171 -1.41 0.53 -22.65
CA GLY A 171 0.02 0.35 -22.44
C GLY A 171 0.37 -1.03 -21.87
N PRO A 172 1.65 -1.33 -21.77
CA PRO A 172 2.14 -2.61 -21.24
C PRO A 172 2.01 -2.67 -19.70
N ALA A 173 0.78 -2.55 -19.20
CA ALA A 173 0.47 -2.65 -17.78
C ALA A 173 0.57 -4.11 -17.28
N SER A 174 0.94 -4.30 -16.02
CA SER A 174 0.88 -5.61 -15.38
C SER A 174 -0.55 -5.91 -14.92
N ASP A 175 -0.91 -7.21 -14.78
CA ASP A 175 -2.20 -7.62 -14.24
C ASP A 175 -2.45 -6.99 -12.85
N TYR A 176 -1.40 -6.81 -12.05
CA TYR A 176 -1.49 -6.10 -10.78
C TYR A 176 -1.89 -4.63 -10.96
N ALA A 177 -1.24 -3.92 -11.90
CA ALA A 177 -1.58 -2.53 -12.19
C ALA A 177 -3.03 -2.37 -12.66
N LEU A 178 -3.47 -3.22 -13.60
CA LEU A 178 -4.86 -3.28 -14.08
C LEU A 178 -5.84 -3.54 -12.93
N SER A 179 -5.52 -4.50 -12.04
CA SER A 179 -6.39 -4.82 -10.91
C SER A 179 -6.49 -3.69 -9.88
N LYS A 180 -5.40 -2.94 -9.65
CA LYS A 180 -5.42 -1.78 -8.75
C LYS A 180 -6.15 -0.59 -9.37
N HIS A 181 -5.98 -0.37 -10.69
CA HIS A 181 -6.75 0.64 -11.40
C HIS A 181 -8.24 0.34 -11.38
N GLY A 182 -8.65 -0.90 -11.66
CA GLY A 182 -10.05 -1.31 -11.53
C GLY A 182 -10.61 -1.13 -10.11
N ALA A 183 -9.79 -1.35 -9.07
CA ALA A 183 -10.18 -1.06 -7.70
C ALA A 183 -10.38 0.44 -7.44
N GLU A 184 -9.51 1.32 -8.00
CA GLU A 184 -9.72 2.77 -7.93
C GLU A 184 -11.03 3.19 -8.62
N MET A 185 -11.40 2.56 -9.74
CA MET A 185 -12.66 2.84 -10.42
C MET A 185 -13.88 2.47 -9.56
N GLU A 186 -13.82 1.38 -8.80
CA GLU A 186 -14.87 1.02 -7.83
C GLU A 186 -14.97 2.04 -6.67
N VAL A 187 -13.85 2.57 -6.20
CA VAL A 187 -13.85 3.65 -5.22
C VAL A 187 -14.45 4.93 -5.81
N GLN A 188 -14.10 5.29 -7.06
CA GLN A 188 -14.67 6.44 -7.77
C GLN A 188 -16.18 6.28 -7.99
N ARG A 189 -16.66 5.05 -8.30
CA ARG A 189 -18.09 4.74 -8.33
C ARG A 189 -18.73 5.01 -6.99
N GLY A 190 -18.14 4.53 -5.90
CA GLY A 190 -18.63 4.78 -4.55
C GLY A 190 -18.72 6.27 -4.22
N ILE A 191 -17.75 7.09 -4.67
CA ILE A 191 -17.78 8.54 -4.51
C ILE A 191 -18.94 9.16 -5.27
N ALA A 192 -19.18 8.73 -6.50
CA ALA A 192 -20.33 9.17 -7.30
C ALA A 192 -21.68 8.78 -6.64
N GLU A 193 -21.71 7.71 -5.85
CA GLU A 193 -22.85 7.25 -5.07
C GLU A 193 -22.90 7.86 -3.65
N GLY A 194 -21.98 8.78 -3.31
CA GLY A 194 -22.02 9.59 -2.10
C GLY A 194 -20.96 9.29 -1.04
N LEU A 195 -20.03 8.35 -1.24
CA LEU A 195 -18.95 8.13 -0.30
C LEU A 195 -17.95 9.29 -0.27
N HIS A 196 -17.47 9.59 0.92
CA HIS A 196 -16.31 10.45 1.14
C HIS A 196 -15.04 9.58 1.15
N ALA A 197 -14.44 9.34 0.00
CA ALA A 197 -13.27 8.47 -0.11
C ALA A 197 -12.01 9.24 -0.50
N VAL A 198 -10.90 8.92 0.17
CA VAL A 198 -9.54 9.37 -0.17
C VAL A 198 -8.70 8.17 -0.61
N MET A 199 -7.75 8.41 -1.51
CA MET A 199 -6.88 7.34 -2.04
C MET A 199 -5.41 7.69 -1.84
N VAL A 200 -4.63 6.73 -1.38
CA VAL A 200 -3.18 6.84 -1.36
C VAL A 200 -2.56 5.88 -2.37
N ASN A 201 -1.53 6.34 -3.07
CA ASN A 201 -0.78 5.58 -4.06
C ASN A 201 0.68 5.45 -3.58
N PRO A 202 0.95 4.55 -2.62
CA PRO A 202 2.31 4.36 -2.12
C PRO A 202 3.21 3.74 -3.18
N CYS A 203 4.48 4.18 -3.19
CA CYS A 203 5.54 3.48 -3.89
C CYS A 203 5.87 2.15 -3.21
N VAL A 204 7.07 1.59 -3.46
CA VAL A 204 7.49 0.34 -2.81
C VAL A 204 7.55 0.53 -1.30
N ILE A 205 6.64 -0.12 -0.59
CA ILE A 205 6.51 0.01 0.87
C ILE A 205 7.59 -0.85 1.53
N ILE A 206 8.41 -0.26 2.40
CA ILE A 206 9.42 -0.95 3.21
C ILE A 206 9.04 -0.81 4.68
N GLY A 207 9.05 -1.94 5.40
CA GLY A 207 8.70 -1.99 6.83
C GLY A 207 8.54 -3.42 7.32
N PRO A 208 8.32 -3.63 8.62
CA PRO A 208 7.87 -4.89 9.18
C PRO A 208 6.66 -5.44 8.43
N GLY A 209 6.79 -6.61 7.86
CA GLY A 209 5.77 -7.24 7.03
C GLY A 209 5.62 -8.74 7.30
N PRO A 210 4.54 -9.38 6.83
CA PRO A 210 4.36 -10.83 7.00
C PRO A 210 5.39 -11.60 6.16
N ARG A 211 5.98 -12.65 6.75
CA ARG A 211 7.01 -13.50 6.09
C ARG A 211 6.48 -14.29 4.91
N HIS A 212 5.21 -14.68 4.98
CA HIS A 212 4.55 -15.49 3.96
C HIS A 212 3.70 -14.58 3.08
N GLY A 213 4.32 -14.01 2.07
CA GLY A 213 3.59 -13.13 1.16
C GLY A 213 4.44 -12.68 -0.01
N ARG A 214 3.78 -12.13 -1.01
CA ARG A 214 4.41 -11.54 -2.20
C ARG A 214 4.56 -10.04 -1.98
N SER A 215 5.15 -9.65 -0.85
CA SER A 215 5.37 -8.26 -0.47
C SER A 215 6.79 -7.81 -0.80
N SER A 216 7.03 -6.51 -0.71
CA SER A 216 8.36 -5.90 -0.76
C SER A 216 9.32 -6.48 0.29
N LEU A 217 8.80 -7.02 1.40
CA LEU A 217 9.61 -7.72 2.39
C LEU A 217 10.40 -8.90 1.79
N THR A 218 9.82 -9.65 0.84
CA THR A 218 10.53 -10.74 0.13
C THR A 218 11.77 -10.22 -0.60
N MET A 219 11.72 -9.02 -1.17
CA MET A 219 12.88 -8.38 -1.78
C MET A 219 13.93 -8.07 -0.72
N VAL A 220 13.53 -7.48 0.41
CA VAL A 220 14.43 -7.18 1.53
C VAL A 220 15.05 -8.46 2.08
N GLU A 221 14.26 -9.51 2.34
CA GLU A 221 14.74 -10.81 2.82
C GLU A 221 15.74 -11.50 1.88
N ARG A 222 15.58 -11.32 0.57
CA ARG A 222 16.55 -11.84 -0.40
C ARG A 222 17.84 -11.03 -0.39
N MET A 223 17.73 -9.71 -0.39
CA MET A 223 18.91 -8.82 -0.46
C MET A 223 19.69 -8.80 0.86
N ARG A 224 19.06 -9.02 2.01
CA ARG A 224 19.73 -9.16 3.31
C ARG A 224 20.62 -10.41 3.42
N LYS A 225 20.53 -11.35 2.49
CA LYS A 225 21.45 -12.51 2.38
C LYS A 225 22.74 -12.17 1.62
N GLY A 226 22.83 -10.96 1.09
CA GLY A 226 23.91 -10.51 0.22
C GLY A 226 23.65 -10.86 -1.26
N SER A 227 24.13 -10.01 -2.14
CA SER A 227 24.08 -10.19 -3.58
C SER A 227 25.32 -9.58 -4.20
N HIS A 228 25.82 -10.16 -5.30
CA HIS A 228 26.85 -9.55 -6.12
C HIS A 228 26.26 -8.58 -7.16
N PHE A 229 24.99 -8.75 -7.48
CA PHE A 229 24.33 -8.12 -8.62
C PHE A 229 23.26 -7.13 -8.20
N HIS A 230 23.07 -6.08 -9.01
CA HIS A 230 21.97 -5.13 -8.89
C HIS A 230 21.41 -4.73 -10.26
N PRO A 231 20.09 -4.48 -10.40
CA PRO A 231 19.52 -3.88 -11.60
C PRO A 231 20.01 -2.43 -11.80
N LYS A 232 19.89 -1.92 -13.04
CA LYS A 232 20.31 -0.55 -13.38
C LYS A 232 19.23 0.50 -13.17
N GLY A 233 17.97 0.09 -13.04
CA GLY A 233 16.83 1.00 -12.88
C GLY A 233 16.75 1.66 -11.50
N SER A 234 15.73 2.48 -11.33
CA SER A 234 15.35 3.12 -10.06
C SER A 234 13.87 2.97 -9.80
N ASN A 235 13.48 3.22 -8.56
CA ASN A 235 12.09 3.31 -8.14
C ASN A 235 12.01 4.24 -6.93
N ALA A 236 10.82 4.47 -6.40
CA ALA A 236 10.66 5.13 -5.13
C ALA A 236 10.27 4.12 -4.04
N VAL A 237 10.64 4.45 -2.81
CA VAL A 237 10.28 3.69 -1.61
C VAL A 237 9.62 4.58 -0.59
N VAL A 238 8.78 4.00 0.27
CA VAL A 238 8.14 4.68 1.39
C VAL A 238 8.11 3.76 2.61
N ASP A 239 8.26 4.32 3.80
CA ASP A 239 8.15 3.58 5.06
C ASP A 239 6.70 3.21 5.36
N ALA A 240 6.45 1.99 5.79
CA ALA A 240 5.10 1.51 6.15
C ALA A 240 4.43 2.36 7.24
N ARG A 241 5.21 2.93 8.16
CA ARG A 241 4.72 3.85 9.21
C ARG A 241 4.19 5.14 8.60
N ASP A 242 4.88 5.67 7.59
CA ASP A 242 4.49 6.91 6.90
C ASP A 242 3.23 6.70 6.08
N VAL A 243 3.08 5.53 5.44
CA VAL A 243 1.85 5.18 4.74
C VAL A 243 0.67 5.15 5.70
N ALA A 244 0.83 4.56 6.88
CA ALA A 244 -0.23 4.51 7.89
C ALA A 244 -0.57 5.89 8.44
N ILE A 245 0.44 6.73 8.75
CA ILE A 245 0.24 8.11 9.22
C ILE A 245 -0.51 8.92 8.15
N ALA A 246 -0.05 8.86 6.89
CA ALA A 246 -0.65 9.59 5.79
C ALA A 246 -2.11 9.16 5.56
N LEU A 247 -2.39 7.84 5.55
CA LEU A 247 -3.74 7.32 5.33
C LEU A 247 -4.71 7.77 6.42
N VAL A 248 -4.28 7.72 7.70
CA VAL A 248 -5.11 8.14 8.84
C VAL A 248 -5.34 9.66 8.81
N ARG A 249 -4.30 10.46 8.52
CA ARG A 249 -4.46 11.92 8.41
C ARG A 249 -5.38 12.31 7.23
N LEU A 250 -5.20 11.69 6.07
CA LEU A 250 -6.03 11.96 4.89
C LEU A 250 -7.48 11.58 5.07
N MET A 251 -7.80 10.59 5.92
CA MET A 251 -9.19 10.30 6.28
C MET A 251 -9.88 11.52 6.90
N ASP A 252 -9.13 12.35 7.62
CA ASP A 252 -9.68 13.52 8.33
C ASP A 252 -9.57 14.83 7.52
N THR A 253 -8.52 14.97 6.69
CA THR A 253 -8.16 16.23 6.03
C THR A 253 -8.18 16.17 4.50
N GLY A 254 -8.30 14.97 3.90
CA GLY A 254 -8.23 14.80 2.46
C GLY A 254 -9.50 15.21 1.74
N VAL A 255 -9.35 15.66 0.50
CA VAL A 255 -10.48 15.97 -0.39
C VAL A 255 -10.98 14.66 -1.02
N PRO A 256 -12.30 14.38 -0.94
CA PRO A 256 -12.87 13.18 -1.56
C PRO A 256 -12.58 13.11 -3.07
N GLY A 257 -12.22 11.91 -3.54
CA GLY A 257 -11.90 11.67 -4.94
C GLY A 257 -10.43 11.89 -5.31
N GLU A 258 -9.66 12.54 -4.44
CA GLU A 258 -8.25 12.80 -4.72
C GLU A 258 -7.35 11.59 -4.45
N ARG A 259 -6.35 11.45 -5.34
CA ARG A 259 -5.22 10.53 -5.17
C ARG A 259 -4.04 11.28 -4.54
N HIS A 260 -3.28 10.57 -3.72
CA HIS A 260 -2.11 11.13 -3.02
C HIS A 260 -0.93 10.16 -3.14
N LEU A 261 0.08 10.59 -3.89
CA LEU A 261 1.28 9.79 -4.12
C LEU A 261 2.18 9.84 -2.89
N LEU A 262 2.46 8.69 -2.29
CA LEU A 262 3.31 8.61 -1.11
C LEU A 262 4.72 8.19 -1.48
N VAL A 263 5.63 9.17 -1.47
CA VAL A 263 7.04 9.01 -1.86
C VAL A 263 7.95 9.39 -0.70
N GLY A 264 8.62 8.40 -0.10
CA GLY A 264 9.67 8.65 0.90
C GLY A 264 10.95 9.11 0.22
N GLU A 265 11.46 8.30 -0.70
CA GLU A 265 12.71 8.58 -1.42
C GLU A 265 12.71 7.92 -2.79
N ASN A 266 13.08 8.68 -3.83
CA ASN A 266 13.46 8.12 -5.12
C ASN A 266 14.88 7.56 -5.02
N ILE A 267 15.06 6.28 -5.31
CA ILE A 267 16.31 5.57 -5.06
C ILE A 267 16.64 4.59 -6.18
N THR A 268 17.93 4.45 -6.54
CA THR A 268 18.35 3.41 -7.48
C THR A 268 18.28 2.02 -6.81
N TYR A 269 18.03 0.97 -7.58
CA TYR A 269 18.11 -0.40 -7.04
C TYR A 269 19.50 -0.73 -6.50
N LYS A 270 20.55 -0.14 -7.08
CA LYS A 270 21.92 -0.24 -6.56
C LYS A 270 22.02 0.25 -5.12
N ASP A 271 21.55 1.47 -4.88
CA ASP A 271 21.69 2.10 -3.56
C ASP A 271 20.74 1.48 -2.53
N LEU A 272 19.52 1.11 -2.94
CA LEU A 272 18.60 0.37 -2.09
C LEU A 272 19.20 -0.99 -1.66
N PHE A 273 19.70 -1.78 -2.60
CA PHE A 273 20.27 -3.09 -2.30
C PHE A 273 21.56 -3.00 -1.47
N ARG A 274 22.39 -1.96 -1.73
CA ARG A 274 23.53 -1.65 -0.87
C ARG A 274 23.12 -1.32 0.56
N THR A 275 22.12 -0.47 0.71
CA THR A 275 21.58 -0.10 2.02
C THR A 275 21.07 -1.33 2.78
N ILE A 276 20.33 -2.22 2.12
CA ILE A 276 19.83 -3.46 2.73
C ILE A 276 21.00 -4.37 3.13
N ALA A 277 21.95 -4.62 2.22
CA ALA A 277 23.09 -5.50 2.47
C ALA A 277 23.97 -4.96 3.61
N ARG A 278 24.30 -3.66 3.60
CA ARG A 278 25.10 -2.99 4.63
C ARG A 278 24.43 -3.08 5.99
N THR A 279 23.13 -2.81 6.09
CA THR A 279 22.36 -2.88 7.34
C THR A 279 22.33 -4.31 7.90
N ALA A 280 22.28 -5.31 7.01
CA ALA A 280 22.35 -6.72 7.39
C ALA A 280 23.76 -7.23 7.70
N GLY A 281 24.82 -6.42 7.50
CA GLY A 281 26.22 -6.83 7.66
C GLY A 281 26.68 -7.77 6.56
N GLN A 282 26.11 -7.66 5.35
CA GLN A 282 26.40 -8.52 4.22
C GLN A 282 27.13 -7.79 3.08
N ARG A 283 27.64 -8.55 2.14
CA ARG A 283 28.35 -8.02 0.97
C ARG A 283 27.42 -7.17 0.10
N GLU A 284 27.87 -5.96 -0.20
CA GLU A 284 27.15 -5.03 -1.07
C GLU A 284 27.23 -5.46 -2.55
N PRO A 285 26.16 -5.28 -3.34
CA PRO A 285 26.17 -5.54 -4.76
C PRO A 285 27.01 -4.50 -5.51
N THR A 286 27.89 -5.00 -6.38
CA THR A 286 28.82 -4.15 -7.16
C THR A 286 28.65 -4.31 -8.67
N ILE A 287 28.04 -5.42 -9.13
CA ILE A 287 27.96 -5.78 -10.55
C ILE A 287 26.56 -5.40 -11.09
N PRO A 288 26.47 -4.45 -12.05
CA PRO A 288 25.22 -4.12 -12.69
C PRO A 288 24.75 -5.24 -13.62
N ILE A 289 23.48 -5.62 -13.51
CA ILE A 289 22.85 -6.56 -14.44
C ILE A 289 22.50 -5.81 -15.72
N ALA A 290 23.00 -6.29 -16.86
CA ALA A 290 22.61 -5.72 -18.15
C ALA A 290 21.13 -6.04 -18.46
N PRO A 291 20.36 -5.14 -19.11
CA PRO A 291 18.93 -5.35 -19.38
C PRO A 291 18.64 -6.64 -20.16
N TRP A 292 19.49 -7.03 -21.11
CA TRP A 292 19.34 -8.27 -21.87
C TRP A 292 19.41 -9.54 -20.99
N VAL A 293 20.17 -9.49 -19.89
CA VAL A 293 20.25 -10.62 -18.92
C VAL A 293 18.91 -10.80 -18.21
N LEU A 294 18.26 -9.70 -17.80
CA LEU A 294 16.92 -9.73 -17.21
C LEU A 294 15.88 -10.22 -18.23
N ASP A 295 16.05 -9.84 -19.49
CA ASP A 295 15.24 -10.30 -20.61
C ASP A 295 15.39 -11.80 -20.88
N CYS A 296 16.59 -12.36 -20.79
CA CYS A 296 16.80 -13.80 -20.84
C CYS A 296 16.23 -14.51 -19.60
N ALA A 297 16.44 -13.94 -18.42
CA ALA A 297 15.99 -14.52 -17.16
C ALA A 297 14.46 -14.73 -17.14
N TRP A 298 13.64 -13.73 -17.50
CA TRP A 298 12.20 -13.91 -17.50
C TRP A 298 11.71 -14.91 -18.58
N ARG A 299 12.42 -15.02 -19.71
CA ARG A 299 12.09 -16.01 -20.75
C ARG A 299 12.38 -17.45 -20.27
N LEU A 300 13.52 -17.66 -19.61
CA LEU A 300 13.85 -18.94 -18.97
C LEU A 300 12.88 -19.28 -17.85
N GLU A 301 12.51 -18.31 -17.01
CA GLU A 301 11.48 -18.49 -15.98
C GLU A 301 10.12 -18.89 -16.59
N ARG A 302 9.75 -18.30 -17.72
CA ARG A 302 8.52 -18.69 -18.45
C ARG A 302 8.57 -20.16 -18.88
N LEU A 303 9.70 -20.64 -19.37
CA LEU A 303 9.87 -22.07 -19.67
C LEU A 303 9.76 -22.92 -18.41
N ARG A 304 10.41 -22.54 -17.30
CA ARG A 304 10.31 -23.25 -16.03
C ARG A 304 8.86 -23.33 -15.50
N THR A 305 8.07 -22.29 -15.73
CA THR A 305 6.66 -22.27 -15.30
C THR A 305 5.78 -23.26 -16.06
N LEU A 306 6.17 -23.68 -17.28
CA LEU A 306 5.47 -24.75 -18.03
C LEU A 306 5.58 -26.11 -17.32
N PHE A 307 6.62 -26.30 -16.49
CA PHE A 307 6.82 -27.51 -15.67
C PHE A 307 6.32 -27.34 -14.22
N GLY A 308 5.40 -26.39 -13.96
CA GLY A 308 4.72 -26.24 -12.67
C GLY A 308 5.41 -25.30 -11.66
N GLY A 309 6.58 -24.72 -11.97
CA GLY A 309 7.25 -23.73 -11.11
C GLY A 309 6.50 -22.40 -11.05
N ARG A 310 6.59 -21.66 -9.92
CA ARG A 310 6.11 -20.28 -9.85
C ARG A 310 7.16 -19.33 -10.41
N SER A 311 6.72 -18.28 -11.16
CA SER A 311 7.61 -17.30 -11.73
C SER A 311 8.23 -16.41 -10.65
N LEU A 312 9.56 -16.32 -10.62
CA LEU A 312 10.33 -15.43 -9.75
C LEU A 312 10.64 -14.08 -10.43
N VAL A 313 10.78 -14.10 -11.77
CA VAL A 313 11.03 -12.93 -12.59
C VAL A 313 10.02 -12.93 -13.74
N THR A 314 9.21 -11.87 -13.81
CA THR A 314 8.24 -11.68 -14.90
C THR A 314 8.73 -10.61 -15.86
N LYS A 315 8.12 -10.54 -17.06
CA LYS A 315 8.41 -9.48 -18.03
C LYS A 315 8.21 -8.08 -17.40
N ALA A 316 7.16 -7.91 -16.61
CA ALA A 316 6.85 -6.65 -15.93
C ALA A 316 7.93 -6.29 -14.90
N SER A 317 8.33 -7.25 -14.04
CA SER A 317 9.37 -6.99 -13.03
C SER A 317 10.75 -6.75 -13.65
N ALA A 318 11.11 -7.47 -14.72
CA ALA A 318 12.35 -7.25 -15.46
C ALA A 318 12.40 -5.86 -16.11
N ARG A 319 11.28 -5.41 -16.70
CA ARG A 319 11.17 -4.07 -17.28
C ARG A 319 11.29 -2.98 -16.20
N THR A 320 10.54 -3.08 -15.11
CA THR A 320 10.61 -2.12 -13.99
C THR A 320 12.03 -2.06 -13.41
N ALA A 321 12.71 -3.19 -13.28
CA ALA A 321 14.07 -3.25 -12.76
C ALA A 321 15.12 -2.64 -13.71
N SER A 322 14.83 -2.57 -15.01
CA SER A 322 15.77 -2.09 -16.04
C SER A 322 15.67 -0.59 -16.33
N HIS A 323 14.54 0.04 -16.02
CA HIS A 323 14.28 1.44 -16.38
C HIS A 323 14.23 2.33 -15.13
N PRO A 324 14.77 3.55 -15.20
CA PRO A 324 14.61 4.51 -14.13
C PRO A 324 13.14 4.97 -14.06
N ARG A 325 12.61 5.06 -12.85
CA ARG A 325 11.36 5.76 -12.55
C ARG A 325 11.60 6.78 -11.47
N LEU A 326 10.98 7.93 -11.63
CA LEU A 326 11.00 9.03 -10.69
C LEU A 326 9.56 9.41 -10.39
N TYR A 327 9.26 9.71 -9.13
CA TYR A 327 7.93 10.10 -8.69
C TYR A 327 7.97 11.41 -7.92
N ASP A 328 6.98 12.27 -8.16
CA ASP A 328 6.79 13.50 -7.42
C ASP A 328 5.67 13.34 -6.37
N GLY A 329 6.04 13.24 -5.10
CA GLY A 329 5.12 13.17 -3.96
C GLY A 329 4.92 14.51 -3.24
N SER A 330 5.17 15.64 -3.90
CA SER A 330 5.09 16.97 -3.28
C SER A 330 3.70 17.31 -2.77
N LYS A 331 2.64 16.89 -3.46
CA LYS A 331 1.24 17.13 -3.06
C LYS A 331 0.96 16.55 -1.66
N ALA A 332 1.28 15.28 -1.45
CA ALA A 332 1.03 14.63 -0.16
C ALA A 332 1.90 15.25 0.95
N ARG A 333 3.15 15.58 0.68
CA ARG A 333 4.05 16.26 1.64
C ARG A 333 3.48 17.59 2.09
N THR A 334 3.08 18.43 1.13
CA THR A 334 2.55 19.77 1.41
C THR A 334 1.22 19.70 2.15
N LEU A 335 0.29 18.86 1.68
CA LEU A 335 -1.04 18.76 2.30
C LEU A 335 -0.98 18.22 3.74
N LEU A 336 -0.09 17.26 3.99
CA LEU A 336 0.01 16.61 5.30
C LEU A 336 1.01 17.30 6.24
N ASP A 337 1.75 18.30 5.75
CA ASP A 337 2.89 18.90 6.48
C ASP A 337 3.76 17.80 7.09
N MET A 338 4.26 16.90 6.21
CA MET A 338 4.89 15.66 6.65
C MET A 338 6.17 15.37 5.87
N ASP A 339 7.28 15.24 6.60
CA ASP A 339 8.50 14.68 6.07
C ASP A 339 8.46 13.14 6.13
N PHE A 340 8.58 12.51 4.97
CA PHE A 340 8.64 11.06 4.86
C PHE A 340 10.04 10.55 5.19
N ARG A 341 10.11 9.43 5.90
CA ARG A 341 11.35 8.75 6.27
C ARG A 341 12.14 8.32 5.05
N LYS A 342 13.46 8.41 5.15
CA LYS A 342 14.36 7.96 4.10
C LYS A 342 14.43 6.42 4.02
N ALA A 343 14.85 5.91 2.85
CA ALA A 343 14.99 4.48 2.60
C ALA A 343 15.85 3.78 3.67
N VAL A 344 16.92 4.41 4.13
CA VAL A 344 17.80 3.85 5.15
C VAL A 344 17.07 3.63 6.47
N GLU A 345 16.20 4.54 6.89
CA GLU A 345 15.43 4.41 8.13
C GLU A 345 14.42 3.25 8.04
N ALA A 346 13.72 3.15 6.90
CA ALA A 346 12.79 2.06 6.64
C ALA A 346 13.49 0.70 6.63
N VAL A 347 14.66 0.62 6.00
CA VAL A 347 15.49 -0.61 5.94
C VAL A 347 16.01 -1.00 7.31
N VAL A 348 16.57 -0.05 8.10
CA VAL A 348 17.06 -0.30 9.46
C VAL A 348 15.93 -0.79 10.36
N ASN A 349 14.76 -0.17 10.29
CA ASN A 349 13.58 -0.58 11.04
C ASN A 349 13.16 -2.01 10.68
N THR A 350 13.10 -2.33 9.39
CA THR A 350 12.75 -3.67 8.89
C THR A 350 13.77 -4.72 9.34
N GLU A 351 15.07 -4.42 9.24
CA GLU A 351 16.13 -5.35 9.66
C GLU A 351 16.09 -5.62 11.17
N ARG A 352 15.82 -4.59 11.99
CA ARG A 352 15.65 -4.74 13.44
C ARG A 352 14.48 -5.68 13.76
N PHE A 353 13.35 -5.51 13.06
CA PHE A 353 12.19 -6.40 13.18
C PHE A 353 12.53 -7.84 12.80
N LEU A 354 13.25 -8.04 11.69
CA LEU A 354 13.63 -9.38 11.21
C LEU A 354 14.64 -10.10 12.11
N ARG A 355 15.46 -9.36 12.86
CA ARG A 355 16.40 -9.93 13.86
C ARG A 355 15.72 -10.30 15.17
N GLY A 356 14.64 -9.63 15.53
CA GLY A 356 13.88 -9.91 16.74
C GLY A 356 12.87 -11.07 16.62
N GLN A 357 12.85 -11.77 15.48
CA GLN A 357 11.94 -12.88 15.21
C GLN A 357 12.59 -14.26 15.41
#